data_ffbb673509a167e6bd13bac14eb8d691
#
_entry.id   ffbb673509a167e6bd13bac14eb8d691
#
_cell.length_a   1.000
_cell.length_b   1.000
_cell.length_c   1.000
_cell.angle_alpha   90.00
_cell.angle_beta   90.00
_cell.angle_gamma   90.00
#
_symmetry.space_group_name_H-M   'P 1'
#
loop_
_entity.id
_entity.type
_entity.pdbx_description
1 polymer ?
#
loop_
_entity_poly.entity_id
_entity_poly.type
_entity_poly.pdbx_seq_one_letter_code
_entity_poly.pdbx_strand_id
1 'polypeptide(L)'
;PIWKNLELGYAIPDSIHAVSVALPTWNDVINYEEKDQECMNLLKSIYPRFGLNPIVKRLCEKVKKQNYYNNKSIWPYPNERIAFKAKKYIDRNTSEQFSLIEKRDNLAFLITEKEGSIYAKYFWQHTGLGLSSRAAAIELGLEDCPPKSYVNECSQRIKNRISKSTKIDSNDIHLTSSGMSALHT
;
A
#
# COMPACT_ATOMS: atom_id res chain seq x y z
N PRO A 1 28.64 -8.97 -15.77
CA PRO A 1 27.52 -8.19 -15.22
C PRO A 1 28.04 -6.81 -14.86
N ILE A 2 27.57 -5.85 -15.60
CA ILE A 2 27.96 -4.47 -15.37
C ILE A 2 27.11 -4.00 -14.20
N TRP A 3 27.70 -3.88 -13.04
CA TRP A 3 27.10 -3.18 -11.91
C TRP A 3 26.99 -1.72 -12.31
N LYS A 4 25.81 -1.30 -12.75
CA LYS A 4 25.53 0.13 -12.90
C LYS A 4 25.50 0.74 -11.51
N ASN A 5 26.25 1.80 -11.29
CA ASN A 5 26.07 2.65 -10.12
C ASN A 5 24.67 3.27 -10.24
N LEU A 6 23.73 2.76 -9.48
CA LEU A 6 22.38 3.31 -9.42
C LEU A 6 22.41 4.58 -8.57
N GLU A 7 21.70 5.60 -9.01
CA GLU A 7 21.52 6.82 -8.22
C GLU A 7 20.67 6.58 -6.99
N LEU A 8 20.86 7.39 -5.96
CA LEU A 8 20.04 7.37 -4.75
C LEU A 8 18.55 7.46 -5.12
N GLY A 9 17.77 6.57 -4.53
CA GLY A 9 16.33 6.52 -4.71
C GLY A 9 15.84 5.86 -6.01
N TYR A 10 16.74 5.35 -6.86
CA TYR A 10 16.33 4.61 -8.06
C TYR A 10 15.53 3.37 -7.68
N ALA A 11 14.38 3.16 -8.34
CA ALA A 11 13.48 2.03 -8.04
C ALA A 11 14.08 0.69 -8.50
N ILE A 12 14.02 -0.35 -7.66
CA ILE A 12 14.53 -1.67 -7.95
C ILE A 12 13.42 -2.72 -7.79
N PRO A 13 13.01 -3.42 -8.86
CA PRO A 13 13.34 -3.18 -10.27
C PRO A 13 12.86 -1.81 -10.77
N ASP A 14 13.28 -1.39 -11.95
CA ASP A 14 12.78 -0.16 -12.58
C ASP A 14 11.29 -0.31 -12.93
N SER A 15 10.46 0.04 -11.98
CA SER A 15 9.00 -0.10 -12.04
C SER A 15 8.33 0.84 -11.05
N ILE A 16 7.20 1.41 -11.44
CA ILE A 16 6.34 2.22 -10.54
C ILE A 16 5.79 1.41 -9.36
N HIS A 17 5.83 0.07 -9.44
CA HIS A 17 5.39 -0.84 -8.39
C HIS A 17 6.54 -1.40 -7.55
N ALA A 18 7.76 -0.95 -7.79
CA ALA A 18 8.89 -1.36 -6.98
C ALA A 18 8.66 -1.09 -5.50
N VAL A 19 9.23 -1.93 -4.65
CA VAL A 19 9.18 -1.80 -3.19
C VAL A 19 10.57 -1.60 -2.59
N SER A 20 11.58 -1.53 -3.45
CA SER A 20 12.97 -1.31 -3.06
C SER A 20 13.55 -0.15 -3.85
N VAL A 21 14.54 0.52 -3.27
CA VAL A 21 15.29 1.62 -3.87
C VAL A 21 16.78 1.40 -3.73
N ALA A 22 17.56 1.98 -4.62
CA ALA A 22 19.00 2.03 -4.50
C ALA A 22 19.38 3.00 -3.37
N LEU A 23 20.25 2.54 -2.48
CA LEU A 23 20.90 3.32 -1.43
C LEU A 23 22.43 3.08 -1.60
N PRO A 24 23.09 3.84 -2.51
CA PRO A 24 24.44 3.52 -2.97
C PRO A 24 25.51 3.61 -1.89
N THR A 25 25.34 4.48 -0.91
CA THR A 25 26.29 4.70 0.18
C THR A 25 25.72 4.33 1.53
N TRP A 26 26.62 4.11 2.51
CA TRP A 26 26.17 3.86 3.88
C TRP A 26 25.45 5.07 4.49
N ASN A 27 25.84 6.28 4.10
CA ASN A 27 25.17 7.50 4.52
C ASN A 27 23.72 7.57 3.98
N ASP A 28 23.48 7.10 2.76
CA ASP A 28 22.13 7.02 2.20
C ASP A 28 21.25 6.04 2.97
N VAL A 29 21.84 4.92 3.45
CA VAL A 29 21.12 3.97 4.31
C VAL A 29 20.72 4.62 5.63
N ILE A 30 21.65 5.36 6.27
CA ILE A 30 21.36 6.09 7.52
C ILE A 30 20.25 7.13 7.30
N ASN A 31 20.39 7.96 6.28
CA ASN A 31 19.41 9.00 5.94
C ASN A 31 18.01 8.41 5.63
N TYR A 32 17.97 7.26 4.97
CA TYR A 32 16.72 6.55 4.70
C TYR A 32 16.05 6.04 5.98
N GLU A 33 16.81 5.43 6.90
CA GLU A 33 16.29 4.92 8.19
C GLU A 33 15.84 6.06 9.11
N GLU A 34 16.58 7.15 9.16
CA GLU A 34 16.27 8.36 9.94
C GLU A 34 15.18 9.22 9.29
N LYS A 35 14.74 8.87 8.07
CA LYS A 35 13.72 9.60 7.29
C LYS A 35 14.12 11.05 6.99
N ASP A 36 15.40 11.24 6.68
CA ASP A 36 15.89 12.54 6.23
C ASP A 36 15.06 13.04 5.05
N GLN A 37 14.64 14.30 5.10
CA GLN A 37 13.68 14.85 4.15
C GLN A 37 14.24 14.94 2.72
N GLU A 38 15.52 15.25 2.56
CA GLU A 38 16.15 15.34 1.25
C GLU A 38 16.27 13.95 0.62
N CYS A 39 16.74 12.97 1.38
CA CYS A 39 16.77 11.57 0.97
C CYS A 39 15.37 11.09 0.57
N MET A 40 14.36 11.31 1.42
CA MET A 40 12.98 10.86 1.17
C MET A 40 12.34 11.48 -0.08
N ASN A 41 12.73 12.70 -0.45
CA ASN A 41 12.23 13.38 -1.65
C ASN A 41 12.81 12.81 -2.96
N LEU A 42 13.97 12.18 -2.91
CA LEU A 42 14.61 11.56 -4.07
C LEU A 42 14.09 10.15 -4.38
N LEU A 43 13.36 9.53 -3.45
CA LEU A 43 12.92 8.15 -3.59
C LEU A 43 11.86 7.98 -4.67
N LYS A 44 12.15 7.19 -5.70
CA LYS A 44 11.19 6.77 -6.73
C LYS A 44 10.28 5.61 -6.30
N SER A 45 10.64 4.95 -5.21
CA SER A 45 9.84 3.94 -4.53
C SER A 45 10.14 3.96 -3.04
N ILE A 46 9.42 3.16 -2.25
CA ILE A 46 9.64 3.04 -0.81
C ILE A 46 9.23 1.65 -0.35
N TYR A 47 9.97 1.09 0.60
CA TYR A 47 9.57 -0.15 1.24
C TYR A 47 8.24 0.03 1.99
N PRO A 48 7.23 -0.85 1.78
CA PRO A 48 5.86 -0.63 2.26
C PRO A 48 5.73 -0.39 3.76
N ARG A 49 6.66 -0.87 4.57
CA ARG A 49 6.68 -0.64 6.02
C ARG A 49 7.08 0.80 6.39
N PHE A 50 7.84 1.47 5.55
CA PHE A 50 8.32 2.85 5.81
C PHE A 50 7.37 3.92 5.31
N GLY A 51 6.62 3.63 4.25
CA GLY A 51 5.69 4.62 3.69
C GLY A 51 4.79 4.09 2.59
N LEU A 52 3.83 4.91 2.21
CA LEU A 52 2.97 4.63 1.07
C LEU A 52 3.78 4.75 -0.24
N ASN A 53 3.57 3.81 -1.16
CA ASN A 53 4.14 3.89 -2.51
C ASN A 53 3.78 5.26 -3.16
N PRO A 54 4.68 5.88 -3.96
CA PRO A 54 4.44 7.18 -4.61
C PRO A 54 3.13 7.23 -5.41
N ILE A 55 2.74 6.14 -6.09
CA ILE A 55 1.46 6.05 -6.81
C ILE A 55 0.28 6.13 -5.84
N VAL A 56 0.36 5.46 -4.70
CA VAL A 56 -0.68 5.52 -3.67
C VAL A 56 -0.78 6.92 -3.06
N LYS A 57 0.36 7.57 -2.80
CA LYS A 57 0.40 8.98 -2.35
C LYS A 57 -0.27 9.91 -3.37
N ARG A 58 0.05 9.75 -4.67
CA ARG A 58 -0.55 10.53 -5.75
C ARG A 58 -2.08 10.38 -5.79
N LEU A 59 -2.59 9.16 -5.56
CA LEU A 59 -4.02 8.92 -5.46
C LEU A 59 -4.63 9.66 -4.25
N CYS A 60 -3.99 9.59 -3.09
CA CYS A 60 -4.45 10.32 -1.90
C CYS A 60 -4.52 11.83 -2.16
N GLU A 61 -3.49 12.41 -2.80
CA GLU A 61 -3.48 13.84 -3.14
C GLU A 61 -4.57 14.20 -4.16
N LYS A 62 -4.87 13.34 -5.13
CA LYS A 62 -5.99 13.53 -6.06
C LYS A 62 -7.33 13.59 -5.30
N VAL A 63 -7.57 12.64 -4.40
CA VAL A 63 -8.80 12.60 -3.57
C VAL A 63 -8.88 13.83 -2.68
N LYS A 64 -7.78 14.21 -2.05
CA LYS A 64 -7.67 15.38 -1.18
C LYS A 64 -8.07 16.66 -1.89
N LYS A 65 -7.54 16.88 -3.09
CA LYS A 65 -7.83 18.06 -3.91
C LYS A 65 -9.28 18.09 -4.39
N GLN A 66 -9.83 16.94 -4.81
CA GLN A 66 -11.20 16.85 -5.34
C GLN A 66 -12.28 17.16 -4.30
N ASN A 67 -12.03 16.85 -3.02
CA ASN A 67 -13.02 16.98 -1.95
C ASN A 67 -12.65 18.04 -0.90
N TYR A 68 -11.67 18.90 -1.19
CA TYR A 68 -11.25 20.01 -0.31
C TYR A 68 -10.81 19.55 1.10
N TYR A 69 -10.22 18.35 1.22
CA TYR A 69 -9.70 17.82 2.49
C TYR A 69 -8.29 18.36 2.84
N ASN A 70 -8.07 19.68 2.70
CA ASN A 70 -6.74 20.28 2.76
C ASN A 70 -5.96 19.98 4.04
N ASN A 71 -6.63 19.93 5.18
CA ASN A 71 -6.01 19.70 6.49
C ASN A 71 -6.20 18.28 7.02
N LYS A 72 -6.70 17.35 6.19
CA LYS A 72 -6.97 15.97 6.58
C LYS A 72 -5.91 15.02 6.05
N SER A 73 -5.78 13.89 6.70
CA SER A 73 -5.00 12.74 6.25
C SER A 73 -5.91 11.74 5.55
N ILE A 74 -5.43 11.16 4.45
CA ILE A 74 -6.20 10.20 3.64
C ILE A 74 -5.46 8.87 3.60
N TRP A 75 -6.17 7.80 3.97
CA TRP A 75 -5.67 6.44 4.01
C TRP A 75 -6.51 5.55 3.08
N PRO A 76 -5.94 5.06 1.98
CA PRO A 76 -6.68 4.28 1.00
C PRO A 76 -6.68 2.79 1.35
N TYR A 77 -7.83 2.16 1.17
CA TYR A 77 -8.04 0.73 1.40
C TYR A 77 -8.70 0.07 0.20
N PRO A 78 -8.52 -1.26 0.01
CA PRO A 78 -9.05 -1.98 -1.13
C PRO A 78 -10.57 -2.12 -1.13
N ASN A 79 -11.23 -1.86 -0.01
CA ASN A 79 -12.69 -1.87 0.11
C ASN A 79 -13.15 -1.23 1.42
N GLU A 80 -14.44 -0.98 1.51
CA GLU A 80 -15.10 -0.36 2.66
C GLU A 80 -14.96 -1.19 3.95
N ARG A 81 -15.03 -2.52 3.87
CA ARG A 81 -14.89 -3.39 5.05
C ARG A 81 -13.54 -3.20 5.75
N ILE A 82 -12.47 -3.05 4.99
CA ILE A 82 -11.13 -2.81 5.56
C ILE A 82 -11.02 -1.39 6.11
N ALA A 83 -11.57 -0.39 5.42
CA ALA A 83 -11.62 0.98 5.92
C ALA A 83 -12.38 1.06 7.26
N PHE A 84 -13.49 0.32 7.41
CA PHE A 84 -14.21 0.21 8.68
C PHE A 84 -13.40 -0.45 9.80
N LYS A 85 -12.61 -1.49 9.49
CA LYS A 85 -11.69 -2.09 10.46
C LYS A 85 -10.67 -1.06 10.94
N ALA A 86 -10.09 -0.28 10.02
CA ALA A 86 -9.15 0.79 10.34
C ALA A 86 -9.81 1.88 11.20
N LYS A 87 -11.02 2.31 10.81
CA LYS A 87 -11.79 3.29 11.59
C LYS A 87 -12.03 2.80 13.02
N LYS A 88 -12.50 1.57 13.20
CA LYS A 88 -12.70 0.98 14.54
C LYS A 88 -11.41 0.93 15.36
N TYR A 89 -10.27 0.71 14.71
CA TYR A 89 -8.98 0.73 15.39
C TYR A 89 -8.63 2.14 15.87
N ILE A 90 -8.88 3.18 15.06
CA ILE A 90 -8.70 4.58 15.45
C ILE A 90 -9.63 4.92 16.62
N ASP A 91 -10.94 4.65 16.49
CA ASP A 91 -11.96 4.98 17.49
C ASP A 91 -11.66 4.36 18.87
N ARG A 92 -10.89 3.26 18.93
CA ARG A 92 -10.46 2.62 20.18
C ARG A 92 -9.21 3.22 20.80
N ASN A 93 -8.42 3.96 20.03
CA ASN A 93 -7.09 4.41 20.43
C ASN A 93 -6.95 5.92 20.51
N THR A 94 -7.98 6.66 20.10
CA THR A 94 -8.00 8.13 20.15
C THR A 94 -9.40 8.64 20.46
N SER A 95 -9.46 9.83 21.03
CA SER A 95 -10.70 10.60 21.21
C SER A 95 -11.09 11.42 19.99
N GLU A 96 -10.41 11.27 18.87
CA GLU A 96 -10.70 11.99 17.63
C GLU A 96 -12.15 11.75 17.19
N GLN A 97 -12.91 12.84 17.06
CA GLN A 97 -14.32 12.77 16.69
C GLN A 97 -14.56 12.72 15.18
N PHE A 98 -13.56 13.10 14.39
CA PHE A 98 -13.70 13.15 12.94
C PHE A 98 -12.91 12.01 12.27
N SER A 99 -13.66 11.01 11.83
CA SER A 99 -13.17 10.05 10.84
C SER A 99 -14.30 9.69 9.88
N LEU A 100 -14.07 9.90 8.60
CA LEU A 100 -15.03 9.67 7.52
C LEU A 100 -14.52 8.59 6.59
N ILE A 101 -15.40 7.70 6.13
CA ILE A 101 -15.11 6.76 5.06
C ILE A 101 -15.79 7.25 3.79
N GLU A 102 -15.00 7.55 2.77
CA GLU A 102 -15.47 7.84 1.43
C GLU A 102 -15.30 6.61 0.56
N LYS A 103 -16.39 6.11 0.00
CA LYS A 103 -16.39 4.99 -0.94
C LYS A 103 -16.33 5.51 -2.37
N ARG A 104 -15.48 4.89 -3.19
CA ARG A 104 -15.40 5.10 -4.63
C ARG A 104 -15.30 3.75 -5.33
N ASP A 105 -16.33 3.39 -6.09
CA ASP A 105 -16.42 2.11 -6.79
C ASP A 105 -15.96 0.92 -5.92
N ASN A 106 -14.77 0.40 -6.19
CA ASN A 106 -14.19 -0.74 -5.48
C ASN A 106 -13.20 -0.34 -4.38
N LEU A 107 -12.99 0.95 -4.12
CA LEU A 107 -12.04 1.46 -3.13
C LEU A 107 -12.75 2.19 -2.01
N ALA A 108 -12.06 2.35 -0.89
CA ALA A 108 -12.52 3.19 0.21
C ALA A 108 -11.36 4.01 0.77
N PHE A 109 -11.66 5.25 1.12
CA PHE A 109 -10.71 6.19 1.70
C PHE A 109 -11.15 6.55 3.10
N LEU A 110 -10.28 6.32 4.07
CA LEU A 110 -10.50 6.78 5.43
C LEU A 110 -9.85 8.15 5.59
N ILE A 111 -10.64 9.14 5.88
CA ILE A 111 -10.25 10.53 6.07
C ILE A 111 -10.21 10.81 7.57
N THR A 112 -9.10 11.30 8.09
CA THR A 112 -8.86 11.54 9.51
C THR A 112 -8.20 12.89 9.77
N GLU A 113 -8.29 13.36 11.01
CA GLU A 113 -7.45 14.41 11.56
C GLU A 113 -6.00 13.91 11.75
N LYS A 114 -5.13 14.80 12.24
CA LYS A 114 -3.72 14.48 12.48
C LYS A 114 -3.53 13.38 13.52
N GLU A 115 -4.31 13.38 14.59
CA GLU A 115 -4.23 12.38 15.66
C GLU A 115 -4.61 11.00 15.14
N GLY A 116 -5.78 10.85 14.51
CA GLY A 116 -6.24 9.59 13.95
C GLY A 116 -5.34 9.07 12.84
N SER A 117 -4.63 9.97 12.12
CA SER A 117 -3.65 9.57 11.11
C SER A 117 -2.48 8.76 11.69
N ILE A 118 -2.08 8.97 12.93
CA ILE A 118 -1.05 8.19 13.60
C ILE A 118 -1.50 6.73 13.73
N TYR A 119 -2.72 6.53 14.20
CA TYR A 119 -3.30 5.20 14.37
C TYR A 119 -3.67 4.54 13.03
N ALA A 120 -4.13 5.31 12.05
CA ALA A 120 -4.34 4.82 10.69
C ALA A 120 -3.05 4.29 10.08
N LYS A 121 -1.91 4.97 10.31
CA LYS A 121 -0.58 4.51 9.92
C LYS A 121 -0.20 3.21 10.62
N TYR A 122 -0.42 3.09 11.93
CA TYR A 122 -0.14 1.85 12.66
C TYR A 122 -0.98 0.68 12.12
N PHE A 123 -2.28 0.89 11.93
CA PHE A 123 -3.15 -0.11 11.33
C PHE A 123 -2.62 -0.54 9.96
N TRP A 124 -2.34 0.40 9.07
CA TRP A 124 -1.78 0.13 7.75
C TRP A 124 -0.46 -0.65 7.80
N GLN A 125 0.49 -0.23 8.64
CA GLN A 125 1.82 -0.86 8.75
C GLN A 125 1.76 -2.30 9.28
N HIS A 126 0.88 -2.56 10.24
CA HIS A 126 0.88 -3.81 10.98
C HIS A 126 -0.13 -4.84 10.46
N THR A 127 -1.08 -4.44 9.63
CA THR A 127 -2.06 -5.37 9.06
C THR A 127 -1.75 -5.80 7.62
N GLY A 128 -0.99 -5.02 6.88
CA GLY A 128 -0.74 -5.26 5.45
C GLY A 128 -1.99 -5.19 4.57
N LEU A 129 -3.07 -4.56 5.07
CA LEU A 129 -4.37 -4.45 4.40
C LEU A 129 -4.54 -3.16 3.59
N GLY A 130 -3.48 -2.36 3.44
CA GLY A 130 -3.52 -1.13 2.64
C GLY A 130 -3.70 -1.38 1.14
N LEU A 131 -4.04 -0.31 0.44
CA LEU A 131 -4.20 -0.36 -1.02
C LEU A 131 -2.86 -0.65 -1.71
N SER A 132 -2.88 -1.56 -2.69
CA SER A 132 -1.70 -1.84 -3.52
C SER A 132 -1.42 -0.71 -4.53
N SER A 133 -0.16 -0.56 -4.93
CA SER A 133 0.23 0.38 -5.99
C SER A 133 -0.44 0.07 -7.32
N ARG A 134 -0.72 -1.21 -7.64
CA ARG A 134 -1.45 -1.60 -8.86
C ARG A 134 -2.90 -1.13 -8.83
N ALA A 135 -3.61 -1.35 -7.73
CA ALA A 135 -4.97 -0.86 -7.59
C ALA A 135 -5.03 0.68 -7.64
N ALA A 136 -4.03 1.36 -7.06
CA ALA A 136 -3.93 2.81 -7.16
C ALA A 136 -3.61 3.28 -8.58
N ALA A 137 -2.77 2.56 -9.34
CA ALA A 137 -2.47 2.88 -10.73
C ALA A 137 -3.71 2.74 -11.63
N ILE A 138 -4.51 1.69 -11.44
CA ILE A 138 -5.78 1.50 -12.16
C ILE A 138 -6.74 2.67 -11.87
N GLU A 139 -6.92 3.06 -10.60
CA GLU A 139 -7.80 4.17 -10.19
C GLU A 139 -7.31 5.54 -10.73
N LEU A 140 -6.01 5.67 -10.95
CA LEU A 140 -5.42 6.85 -11.59
C LEU A 140 -5.48 6.82 -13.12
N GLY A 141 -5.90 5.71 -13.74
CA GLY A 141 -5.89 5.52 -15.18
C GLY A 141 -4.49 5.35 -15.78
N LEU A 142 -3.54 4.87 -14.99
CA LEU A 142 -2.16 4.59 -15.42
C LEU A 142 -2.00 3.15 -15.93
N GLU A 143 -2.90 2.26 -15.55
CA GLU A 143 -2.95 0.86 -15.94
C GLU A 143 -4.40 0.42 -16.15
N ASP A 144 -4.59 -0.54 -17.03
CA ASP A 144 -5.89 -1.14 -17.27
C ASP A 144 -6.27 -2.14 -16.19
N CYS A 145 -7.57 -2.19 -15.87
CA CYS A 145 -8.08 -3.20 -14.94
C CYS A 145 -8.16 -4.56 -15.67
N PRO A 146 -7.46 -5.59 -15.19
CA PRO A 146 -7.53 -6.90 -15.81
C PRO A 146 -8.93 -7.50 -15.67
N PRO A 147 -9.43 -8.26 -16.66
CA PRO A 147 -10.69 -8.95 -16.58
C PRO A 147 -10.77 -9.89 -15.37
N LYS A 148 -11.92 -9.96 -14.69
CA LYS A 148 -12.12 -10.85 -13.54
C LYS A 148 -11.84 -12.33 -13.87
N SER A 149 -12.18 -12.78 -15.07
CA SER A 149 -11.87 -14.14 -15.54
C SER A 149 -10.38 -14.43 -15.52
N TYR A 150 -9.56 -13.51 -16.01
CA TYR A 150 -8.11 -13.63 -15.99
C TYR A 150 -7.54 -13.66 -14.56
N VAL A 151 -8.03 -12.82 -13.67
CA VAL A 151 -7.62 -12.80 -12.26
C VAL A 151 -7.95 -14.11 -11.57
N ASN A 152 -9.14 -14.65 -11.81
CA ASN A 152 -9.57 -15.93 -11.25
C ASN A 152 -8.73 -17.10 -11.78
N GLU A 153 -8.45 -17.13 -13.09
CA GLU A 153 -7.57 -18.13 -13.69
C GLU A 153 -6.17 -18.11 -13.09
N CYS A 154 -5.56 -16.92 -12.99
CA CYS A 154 -4.24 -16.75 -12.37
C CYS A 154 -4.24 -17.23 -10.91
N SER A 155 -5.25 -16.87 -10.15
CA SER A 155 -5.40 -17.30 -8.75
C SER A 155 -5.49 -18.81 -8.63
N GLN A 156 -6.29 -19.46 -9.48
CA GLN A 156 -6.42 -20.92 -9.47
C GLN A 156 -5.12 -21.61 -9.90
N ARG A 157 -4.41 -21.09 -10.88
CA ARG A 157 -3.08 -21.61 -11.29
C ARG A 157 -2.07 -21.57 -10.14
N ILE A 158 -2.05 -20.48 -9.36
CA ILE A 158 -1.19 -20.35 -8.18
C ILE A 158 -1.57 -21.39 -7.13
N LYS A 159 -2.85 -21.49 -6.78
CA LYS A 159 -3.36 -22.47 -5.81
C LYS A 159 -3.00 -23.90 -6.21
N ASN A 160 -3.23 -24.27 -7.47
CA ASN A 160 -2.91 -25.60 -7.98
C ASN A 160 -1.41 -25.90 -7.89
N ARG A 161 -0.54 -24.91 -8.15
CA ARG A 161 0.91 -25.08 -8.02
C ARG A 161 1.33 -25.31 -6.57
N ILE A 162 0.77 -24.54 -5.64
CA ILE A 162 1.02 -24.70 -4.19
C ILE A 162 0.51 -26.08 -3.75
N SER A 163 -0.72 -26.43 -4.11
CA SER A 163 -1.31 -27.74 -3.80
C SER A 163 -0.42 -28.92 -4.23
N LYS A 164 0.11 -28.87 -5.45
CA LYS A 164 1.07 -29.90 -5.94
C LYS A 164 2.30 -30.03 -5.07
N SER A 165 2.84 -28.92 -4.57
CA SER A 165 4.07 -28.88 -3.77
C SER A 165 3.82 -29.29 -2.31
N THR A 166 2.68 -28.88 -1.73
CA THR A 166 2.39 -29.05 -0.30
C THR A 166 1.50 -30.25 0.02
N LYS A 167 0.83 -30.81 -1.00
CA LYS A 167 -0.21 -31.86 -0.88
C LYS A 167 -1.47 -31.39 -0.13
N ILE A 168 -1.66 -30.08 0.02
CA ILE A 168 -2.87 -29.47 0.58
C ILE A 168 -3.89 -29.29 -0.55
N ASP A 169 -5.19 -29.51 -0.25
CA ASP A 169 -6.24 -29.24 -1.24
C ASP A 169 -6.23 -27.77 -1.69
N SER A 170 -6.41 -27.52 -2.97
CA SER A 170 -6.40 -26.17 -3.52
C SER A 170 -7.51 -25.26 -2.95
N ASN A 171 -8.60 -25.84 -2.45
CA ASN A 171 -9.70 -25.14 -1.79
C ASN A 171 -9.30 -24.60 -0.40
N ASP A 172 -8.35 -25.26 0.26
CA ASP A 172 -7.84 -24.86 1.58
C ASP A 172 -6.70 -23.81 1.46
N ILE A 173 -6.33 -23.45 0.24
CA ILE A 173 -5.28 -22.45 -0.02
C ILE A 173 -5.94 -21.08 -0.21
N HIS A 174 -5.61 -20.15 0.68
CA HIS A 174 -6.06 -18.77 0.62
C HIS A 174 -4.93 -17.84 0.19
N LEU A 175 -5.18 -17.02 -0.85
CA LEU A 175 -4.22 -16.02 -1.33
C LEU A 175 -4.55 -14.67 -0.70
N THR A 176 -3.52 -14.01 -0.20
CA THR A 176 -3.61 -12.68 0.41
C THR A 176 -2.64 -11.71 -0.25
N SER A 177 -2.86 -10.40 -0.08
CA SER A 177 -2.03 -9.36 -0.70
C SER A 177 -0.61 -9.28 -0.13
N SER A 178 -0.39 -9.77 1.09
CA SER A 178 0.91 -9.76 1.77
C SER A 178 0.95 -10.82 2.87
N GLY A 179 2.16 -11.16 3.36
CA GLY A 179 2.33 -12.04 4.53
C GLY A 179 1.66 -11.47 5.78
N MET A 180 1.71 -10.15 5.99
CA MET A 180 1.05 -9.51 7.12
C MET A 180 -0.48 -9.65 7.03
N SER A 181 -1.07 -9.49 5.84
CA SER A 181 -2.51 -9.69 5.67
C SER A 181 -2.92 -11.15 5.88
N ALA A 182 -2.06 -12.11 5.57
CA ALA A 182 -2.31 -13.53 5.87
C ALA A 182 -2.39 -13.82 7.38
N LEU A 183 -1.55 -13.14 8.17
CA LEU A 183 -1.57 -13.28 9.64
C LEU A 183 -2.74 -12.53 10.30
N HIS A 184 -3.29 -11.50 9.64
CA HIS A 184 -4.36 -10.67 10.19
C HIS A 184 -5.76 -11.19 9.84
N THR A 185 -5.87 -12.07 8.84
CA THR A 185 -7.17 -12.60 8.38
C THR A 185 -7.68 -13.69 9.30
#